data_1fb821ce4e15ceb0d9c925fca29b0f78
#
_entry.id   1fb821ce4e15ceb0d9c925fca29b0f78
#
_cell.length_a   1.000
_cell.length_b   1.000
_cell.length_c   1.000
_cell.angle_alpha   90.00
_cell.angle_beta   90.00
_cell.angle_gamma   90.00
#
_symmetry.space_group_name_H-M   'P 1'
#
loop_
_entity.id
_entity.type
_entity.pdbx_description
1 polymer ?
#
loop_
_entity_poly.entity_id
_entity_poly.type
_entity_poly.pdbx_seq_one_letter_code
_entity_poly.pdbx_strand_id
1 'polypeptide(L)'
;MTRDVRQSPSVRYAPTDEVDFAIVGAGAAGGVVARELSRSGFRVLVLEQGPYLRESDFKHDELLVSEGHQLTNIPALQPQTFRKTAADKAERRDYIIYGRMVGGGSVHFTANYWRLHEEDFTERTRYGSVPGAALEDWPIRYADLEPYYTRAEWELGVSGLAGANPFDPPRSRPYPLPPLPIKPSGVLMEIGAKKLGWHPAPSPMAVISKPYRGRSACQHCGFCESFGCEWKAKSSTLATMIPEAERTRRCEIRPNSYVRRIQTDSRGRVTGVVYFDAQKREIMQRAKAVVVCANGAETPRLLLMSASNQFPNGLANSSGAVGKYLTFNGGAFAGGLFEHEVNGHKSVQVSRYLQDHYRLDAKYGIVGGGGIDFRFDWYPISFASDALPTDGPRWGAEFKRMVRDYYTRTAYALAHTTQLPQEASTITLDPELKDAWGLPAIRTTFTEHPNDMKLYQFFLERNLELLNAAGATRTWAFSLDAPWQVHLLGTCRMGNDPKASVVDKFHRAHDVPNLFIVDGSSFVTCGTGQPTMTIQALAFRAAEHIARFARSHEI
;
A
#
# COMPACT_ATOMS: atom_id res chain seq x y z
N MET A 1 22.74 -28.89 15.99
CA MET A 1 21.98 -29.82 15.09
C MET A 1 20.61 -29.21 14.85
N THR A 2 20.48 -28.40 13.81
CA THR A 2 19.21 -27.84 13.37
C THR A 2 18.46 -28.91 12.59
N ARG A 3 17.34 -29.37 13.11
CA ARG A 3 16.42 -30.27 12.38
C ARG A 3 15.95 -29.53 11.11
N ASP A 4 16.39 -30.08 10.00
CA ASP A 4 15.86 -29.75 8.66
C ASP A 4 14.35 -30.01 8.70
N VAL A 5 13.55 -28.95 8.79
CA VAL A 5 12.09 -29.03 8.69
C VAL A 5 11.82 -29.34 7.24
N ARG A 6 11.69 -30.63 6.92
CA ARG A 6 11.31 -31.13 5.59
C ARG A 6 10.11 -30.33 5.13
N GLN A 7 10.31 -29.54 4.08
CA GLN A 7 9.23 -28.85 3.38
C GLN A 7 8.20 -29.90 3.01
N SER A 8 7.03 -29.84 3.61
CA SER A 8 5.88 -30.64 3.13
C SER A 8 5.71 -30.36 1.64
N PRO A 9 5.49 -31.38 0.79
CA PRO A 9 5.32 -31.16 -0.63
C PRO A 9 4.20 -30.14 -0.86
N SER A 10 4.54 -28.97 -1.43
CA SER A 10 3.57 -27.94 -1.82
C SER A 10 2.64 -28.52 -2.89
N VAL A 11 1.34 -28.25 -2.79
CA VAL A 11 0.42 -28.62 -3.86
C VAL A 11 0.84 -27.92 -5.16
N ARG A 12 0.69 -28.62 -6.29
CA ARG A 12 0.90 -28.07 -7.63
C ARG A 12 -0.30 -28.40 -8.49
N TYR A 13 -0.84 -27.39 -9.16
CA TYR A 13 -1.95 -27.54 -10.11
C TYR A 13 -1.42 -27.52 -11.53
N ALA A 14 -1.79 -28.52 -12.32
CA ALA A 14 -1.51 -28.52 -13.75
C ALA A 14 -2.33 -27.41 -14.46
N PRO A 15 -1.87 -26.89 -15.58
CA PRO A 15 -2.67 -25.93 -16.37
C PRO A 15 -4.05 -26.45 -16.78
N THR A 16 -4.18 -27.76 -16.94
CA THR A 16 -5.45 -28.46 -17.22
C THR A 16 -6.38 -28.62 -16.03
N ASP A 17 -5.86 -28.47 -14.81
CA ASP A 17 -6.69 -28.54 -13.59
C ASP A 17 -7.54 -27.28 -13.49
N GLU A 18 -8.82 -27.45 -13.16
CA GLU A 18 -9.67 -26.32 -12.80
C GLU A 18 -9.56 -26.06 -11.30
N VAL A 19 -8.99 -24.93 -10.92
CA VAL A 19 -8.97 -24.48 -9.52
C VAL A 19 -10.28 -23.78 -9.16
N ASP A 20 -10.64 -23.75 -7.86
CA ASP A 20 -11.82 -23.00 -7.45
C ASP A 20 -11.58 -21.50 -7.61
N PHE A 21 -10.37 -21.04 -7.21
CA PHE A 21 -9.98 -19.63 -7.31
C PHE A 21 -8.57 -19.49 -7.90
N ALA A 22 -8.44 -18.64 -8.93
CA ALA A 22 -7.18 -18.06 -9.35
C ALA A 22 -7.08 -16.64 -8.74
N ILE A 23 -6.03 -16.41 -7.97
CA ILE A 23 -5.73 -15.09 -7.37
C ILE A 23 -4.59 -14.47 -8.14
N VAL A 24 -4.77 -13.24 -8.61
CA VAL A 24 -3.75 -12.48 -9.34
C VAL A 24 -3.07 -11.51 -8.40
N GLY A 25 -1.80 -11.77 -8.09
CA GLY A 25 -0.99 -11.01 -7.14
C GLY A 25 -0.95 -11.62 -5.74
N ALA A 26 0.25 -11.81 -5.20
CA ALA A 26 0.52 -12.36 -3.86
C ALA A 26 0.87 -11.27 -2.82
N GLY A 27 0.35 -10.05 -3.00
CA GLY A 27 0.64 -8.90 -2.14
C GLY A 27 -0.12 -8.90 -0.81
N ALA A 28 -0.32 -7.70 -0.25
CA ALA A 28 -0.97 -7.50 1.04
C ALA A 28 -2.40 -8.07 1.10
N ALA A 29 -3.19 -7.90 0.04
CA ALA A 29 -4.53 -8.45 -0.07
C ALA A 29 -4.52 -9.93 -0.51
N GLY A 30 -3.79 -10.24 -1.58
CA GLY A 30 -3.77 -11.60 -2.16
C GLY A 30 -3.31 -12.67 -1.18
N GLY A 31 -2.33 -12.37 -0.33
CA GLY A 31 -1.90 -13.28 0.74
C GLY A 31 -2.99 -13.57 1.78
N VAL A 32 -3.78 -12.56 2.15
CA VAL A 32 -4.94 -12.73 3.05
C VAL A 32 -6.01 -13.59 2.37
N VAL A 33 -6.44 -13.23 1.16
CA VAL A 33 -7.47 -13.96 0.41
C VAL A 33 -7.06 -15.43 0.18
N ALA A 34 -5.79 -15.65 -0.20
CA ALA A 34 -5.25 -16.99 -0.42
C ALA A 34 -5.36 -17.88 0.83
N ARG A 35 -4.98 -17.32 2.00
CA ARG A 35 -5.09 -18.04 3.28
C ARG A 35 -6.54 -18.35 3.63
N GLU A 36 -7.41 -17.37 3.56
CA GLU A 36 -8.79 -17.51 3.98
C GLU A 36 -9.56 -18.52 3.10
N LEU A 37 -9.41 -18.43 1.79
CA LEU A 37 -10.09 -19.34 0.86
C LEU A 37 -9.53 -20.77 0.96
N SER A 38 -8.21 -20.95 1.05
CA SER A 38 -7.62 -22.28 1.20
C SER A 38 -7.95 -22.93 2.54
N ARG A 39 -8.03 -22.17 3.64
CA ARG A 39 -8.51 -22.65 4.95
C ARG A 39 -10.01 -23.00 4.92
N SER A 40 -10.77 -22.34 4.06
CA SER A 40 -12.18 -22.65 3.83
C SER A 40 -12.42 -23.92 2.98
N GLY A 41 -11.34 -24.59 2.54
CA GLY A 41 -11.38 -25.86 1.83
C GLY A 41 -11.26 -25.77 0.32
N PHE A 42 -11.15 -24.58 -0.26
CA PHE A 42 -11.08 -24.36 -1.70
C PHE A 42 -9.67 -24.64 -2.26
N ARG A 43 -9.63 -25.04 -3.55
CA ARG A 43 -8.39 -25.16 -4.35
C ARG A 43 -8.01 -23.77 -4.85
N VAL A 44 -6.88 -23.23 -4.39
CA VAL A 44 -6.45 -21.87 -4.65
C VAL A 44 -5.10 -21.86 -5.38
N LEU A 45 -5.02 -21.16 -6.49
CA LEU A 45 -3.76 -20.84 -7.17
C LEU A 45 -3.53 -19.34 -7.10
N VAL A 46 -2.38 -18.93 -6.60
CA VAL A 46 -1.93 -17.53 -6.61
C VAL A 46 -0.83 -17.36 -7.65
N LEU A 47 -1.03 -16.43 -8.58
CA LEU A 47 -0.07 -16.08 -9.63
C LEU A 47 0.58 -14.74 -9.27
N GLU A 48 1.90 -14.74 -9.08
CA GLU A 48 2.70 -13.57 -8.72
C GLU A 48 3.75 -13.31 -9.81
N GLN A 49 3.81 -12.08 -10.32
CA GLN A 49 4.76 -11.72 -11.38
C GLN A 49 6.23 -11.73 -10.92
N GLY A 50 6.48 -11.46 -9.65
CA GLY A 50 7.82 -11.40 -9.08
C GLY A 50 8.28 -12.72 -8.45
N PRO A 51 9.53 -12.74 -7.94
CA PRO A 51 10.12 -13.93 -7.31
C PRO A 51 9.52 -14.24 -5.94
N TYR A 52 9.72 -15.45 -5.48
CA TYR A 52 9.51 -15.88 -4.10
C TYR A 52 10.85 -15.75 -3.35
N LEU A 53 11.03 -14.64 -2.64
CA LEU A 53 12.25 -14.39 -1.85
C LEU A 53 12.14 -15.04 -0.46
N ARG A 54 13.28 -15.40 0.08
CA ARG A 54 13.44 -15.97 1.42
C ARG A 54 14.20 -14.97 2.30
N GLU A 55 14.22 -15.23 3.60
CA GLU A 55 14.91 -14.38 4.57
C GLU A 55 16.40 -14.19 4.24
N SER A 56 17.06 -15.24 3.71
CA SER A 56 18.46 -15.17 3.27
C SER A 56 18.71 -14.26 2.07
N ASP A 57 17.66 -13.92 1.33
CA ASP A 57 17.76 -13.04 0.15
C ASP A 57 17.72 -11.56 0.54
N PHE A 58 17.20 -11.24 1.74
CA PHE A 58 17.14 -9.87 2.24
C PHE A 58 18.51 -9.45 2.76
N LYS A 59 19.07 -8.43 2.10
CA LYS A 59 20.36 -7.83 2.46
C LYS A 59 20.13 -6.38 2.86
N HIS A 60 20.99 -5.87 3.75
CA HIS A 60 21.03 -4.45 4.09
C HIS A 60 21.94 -3.73 3.09
N ASP A 61 21.62 -3.86 1.81
CA ASP A 61 22.34 -3.29 0.68
C ASP A 61 21.45 -2.27 -0.03
N GLU A 62 21.75 -0.99 0.17
CA GLU A 62 20.96 0.12 -0.36
C GLU A 62 20.98 0.15 -1.89
N LEU A 63 22.11 -0.14 -2.52
CA LEU A 63 22.21 -0.17 -3.98
C LEU A 63 21.40 -1.32 -4.59
N LEU A 64 21.42 -2.49 -3.96
CA LEU A 64 20.61 -3.62 -4.42
C LEU A 64 19.11 -3.31 -4.37
N VAL A 65 18.68 -2.58 -3.37
CA VAL A 65 17.25 -2.26 -3.17
C VAL A 65 16.84 -1.07 -4.03
N SER A 66 17.59 0.03 -4.04
CA SER A 66 17.24 1.25 -4.79
C SER A 66 17.51 1.10 -6.28
N GLU A 67 18.76 0.86 -6.66
CA GLU A 67 19.18 0.79 -8.07
C GLU A 67 18.92 -0.59 -8.70
N GLY A 68 19.06 -1.65 -7.91
CA GLY A 68 18.81 -3.02 -8.34
C GLY A 68 17.34 -3.42 -8.38
N HIS A 69 16.44 -2.59 -7.85
CA HIS A 69 15.00 -2.84 -7.82
C HIS A 69 14.64 -4.25 -7.30
N GLN A 70 15.36 -4.73 -6.28
CA GLN A 70 15.17 -6.11 -5.77
C GLN A 70 13.73 -6.40 -5.38
N LEU A 71 13.03 -5.41 -4.82
CA LEU A 71 11.71 -5.57 -4.21
C LEU A 71 10.60 -4.82 -4.96
N THR A 72 10.94 -4.05 -6.00
CA THR A 72 10.00 -3.20 -6.73
C THR A 72 9.90 -3.57 -8.20
N ASN A 73 8.97 -2.94 -8.91
CA ASN A 73 8.90 -3.01 -10.36
C ASN A 73 10.21 -2.51 -10.98
N ILE A 74 10.63 -3.18 -12.05
CA ILE A 74 11.90 -2.93 -12.72
C ILE A 74 11.62 -2.07 -13.96
N PRO A 75 12.10 -0.82 -14.02
CA PRO A 75 11.82 0.11 -15.13
C PRO A 75 12.21 -0.44 -16.52
N ALA A 76 13.30 -1.20 -16.60
CA ALA A 76 13.72 -1.83 -17.85
C ALA A 76 12.76 -2.93 -18.35
N LEU A 77 12.01 -3.57 -17.44
CA LEU A 77 11.04 -4.60 -17.79
C LEU A 77 9.63 -4.04 -17.93
N GLN A 78 9.27 -3.07 -17.11
CA GLN A 78 7.93 -2.47 -17.00
C GLN A 78 8.04 -0.94 -17.09
N PRO A 79 8.45 -0.40 -18.26
CA PRO A 79 8.55 1.05 -18.47
C PRO A 79 7.16 1.69 -18.38
N GLN A 80 7.13 2.96 -18.02
CA GLN A 80 5.90 3.73 -17.82
C GLN A 80 5.95 5.06 -18.57
N THR A 81 4.78 5.63 -18.82
CA THR A 81 4.66 7.03 -19.25
C THR A 81 3.83 7.83 -18.26
N PHE A 82 4.13 9.12 -18.19
CA PHE A 82 3.44 10.07 -17.33
C PHE A 82 3.06 11.34 -18.10
N ARG A 83 1.91 11.92 -17.73
CA ARG A 83 1.49 13.27 -18.13
C ARG A 83 0.65 13.90 -17.02
N LYS A 84 0.64 15.23 -16.95
CA LYS A 84 -0.18 15.94 -15.94
C LYS A 84 -1.65 15.94 -16.30
N THR A 85 -1.98 16.19 -17.56
CA THR A 85 -3.36 16.24 -18.05
C THR A 85 -3.53 15.41 -19.33
N ALA A 86 -4.77 15.13 -19.71
CA ALA A 86 -5.06 14.40 -20.94
C ALA A 86 -4.63 15.14 -22.22
N ALA A 87 -4.48 16.47 -22.17
CA ALA A 87 -4.02 17.29 -23.28
C ALA A 87 -2.50 17.27 -23.47
N ASP A 88 -1.75 16.88 -22.43
CA ASP A 88 -0.29 16.86 -22.49
C ASP A 88 0.22 15.63 -23.24
N LYS A 89 1.38 15.78 -23.89
CA LYS A 89 2.14 14.65 -24.41
C LYS A 89 2.66 13.83 -23.24
N ALA A 90 2.43 12.51 -23.25
CA ALA A 90 2.99 11.62 -22.26
C ALA A 90 4.50 11.43 -22.50
N GLU A 91 5.27 11.52 -21.42
CA GLU A 91 6.72 11.34 -21.43
C GLU A 91 7.09 10.02 -20.74
N ARG A 92 8.17 9.37 -21.17
CA ARG A 92 8.71 8.21 -20.49
C ARG A 92 9.22 8.63 -19.11
N ARG A 93 8.57 8.10 -18.07
CA ARG A 93 8.92 8.39 -16.70
C ARG A 93 8.45 7.24 -15.79
N ASP A 94 9.35 6.71 -14.98
CA ASP A 94 9.04 5.70 -13.98
C ASP A 94 8.37 6.37 -12.77
N TYR A 95 7.06 6.62 -12.92
CA TYR A 95 6.29 7.44 -11.99
C TYR A 95 5.70 6.64 -10.84
N ILE A 96 5.29 5.39 -11.08
CA ILE A 96 4.64 4.54 -10.09
C ILE A 96 5.60 3.47 -9.60
N ILE A 97 5.69 3.31 -8.26
CA ILE A 97 6.50 2.27 -7.62
C ILE A 97 5.57 1.32 -6.86
N TYR A 98 5.76 0.02 -7.05
CA TYR A 98 5.03 -1.03 -6.34
C TYR A 98 5.89 -2.28 -6.13
N GLY A 99 5.53 -3.09 -5.12
CA GLY A 99 6.23 -4.34 -4.82
C GLY A 99 6.05 -5.38 -5.91
N ARG A 100 7.15 -6.01 -6.34
CA ARG A 100 7.19 -7.05 -7.38
C ARG A 100 7.84 -8.31 -6.82
N MET A 101 7.17 -8.95 -5.87
CA MET A 101 7.56 -10.25 -5.30
C MET A 101 6.39 -10.85 -4.51
N VAL A 102 6.51 -12.12 -4.15
CA VAL A 102 5.57 -12.73 -3.19
C VAL A 102 5.60 -11.97 -1.86
N GLY A 103 4.44 -11.51 -1.41
CA GLY A 103 4.27 -10.60 -0.29
C GLY A 103 4.04 -9.14 -0.69
N GLY A 104 4.37 -8.78 -1.94
CA GLY A 104 4.16 -7.44 -2.51
C GLY A 104 4.74 -6.32 -1.66
N GLY A 105 4.14 -5.12 -1.72
CA GLY A 105 4.57 -3.93 -0.97
C GLY A 105 4.65 -4.12 0.55
N SER A 106 3.94 -5.10 1.14
CA SER A 106 4.04 -5.38 2.58
C SER A 106 5.41 -5.94 3.01
N VAL A 107 6.24 -6.39 2.07
CA VAL A 107 7.60 -6.86 2.38
C VAL A 107 8.54 -5.70 2.69
N HIS A 108 8.37 -4.57 2.00
CA HIS A 108 9.30 -3.43 2.08
C HIS A 108 8.69 -2.13 2.62
N PHE A 109 7.43 -2.15 3.11
CA PHE A 109 6.78 -0.99 3.70
C PHE A 109 7.38 -0.60 5.07
N THR A 110 7.14 0.63 5.52
CA THR A 110 7.51 1.12 6.88
C THR A 110 6.82 0.36 8.00
N ALA A 111 5.73 -0.31 7.69
CA ALA A 111 4.86 -1.02 8.63
C ALA A 111 4.08 -0.12 9.61
N ASN A 112 3.97 1.17 9.35
CA ASN A 112 2.97 2.02 10.00
C ASN A 112 1.56 1.46 9.71
N TYR A 113 0.67 1.42 10.73
CA TYR A 113 -0.51 0.58 10.62
C TYR A 113 -1.75 1.21 11.24
N TRP A 114 -2.14 2.41 10.73
CA TRP A 114 -3.29 3.18 11.23
C TRP A 114 -4.61 2.65 10.65
N ARG A 115 -5.68 2.72 11.43
CA ARG A 115 -7.04 2.51 10.93
C ARG A 115 -7.53 3.80 10.28
N LEU A 116 -8.41 3.69 9.28
CA LEU A 116 -9.27 4.81 8.89
C LEU A 116 -10.25 5.10 10.02
N HIS A 117 -10.73 6.33 10.11
CA HIS A 117 -11.73 6.76 11.08
C HIS A 117 -13.15 6.67 10.48
N GLU A 118 -14.16 6.84 11.31
CA GLU A 118 -15.58 6.75 10.89
C GLU A 118 -15.92 7.75 9.78
N GLU A 119 -15.33 8.93 9.85
CA GLU A 119 -15.53 10.00 8.89
C GLU A 119 -14.95 9.74 7.50
N ASP A 120 -13.92 8.93 7.36
CA ASP A 120 -13.34 8.59 6.06
C ASP A 120 -14.32 7.80 5.17
N PHE A 121 -15.34 7.19 5.77
CA PHE A 121 -16.37 6.45 5.06
C PHE A 121 -17.53 7.31 4.56
N THR A 122 -17.59 8.59 4.94
CA THR A 122 -18.71 9.49 4.68
C THR A 122 -18.28 10.88 4.19
N GLU A 123 -17.19 10.94 3.42
CA GLU A 123 -16.59 12.19 2.97
C GLU A 123 -17.53 13.02 2.08
N ARG A 124 -18.29 12.36 1.17
CA ARG A 124 -19.28 13.03 0.33
C ARG A 124 -20.41 13.67 1.14
N THR A 125 -20.96 12.93 2.09
CA THR A 125 -22.00 13.44 3.01
C THR A 125 -21.46 14.61 3.83
N ARG A 126 -20.21 14.53 4.28
CA ARG A 126 -19.58 15.53 5.13
C ARG A 126 -19.24 16.83 4.42
N TYR A 127 -18.56 16.72 3.31
CA TYR A 127 -17.98 17.89 2.60
C TYR A 127 -18.84 18.38 1.45
N GLY A 128 -19.87 17.63 1.07
CA GLY A 128 -20.68 17.95 -0.10
C GLY A 128 -19.93 17.81 -1.41
N SER A 129 -20.31 18.62 -2.40
CA SER A 129 -19.63 18.68 -3.68
C SER A 129 -18.42 19.59 -3.60
N VAL A 130 -17.27 19.07 -3.98
CA VAL A 130 -16.02 19.84 -4.12
C VAL A 130 -15.73 19.97 -5.61
N PRO A 131 -15.65 21.19 -6.18
CA PRO A 131 -15.40 21.37 -7.61
C PRO A 131 -14.11 20.67 -8.06
N GLY A 132 -14.19 19.85 -9.10
CA GLY A 132 -13.06 19.08 -9.64
C GLY A 132 -12.80 17.74 -8.93
N ALA A 133 -13.40 17.49 -7.77
CA ALA A 133 -13.28 16.23 -7.04
C ALA A 133 -14.49 15.30 -7.29
N ALA A 134 -14.25 14.00 -7.25
CA ALA A 134 -15.23 12.94 -7.41
C ALA A 134 -15.49 12.21 -6.09
N LEU A 135 -15.73 12.98 -5.01
CA LEU A 135 -16.04 12.44 -3.69
C LEU A 135 -17.32 11.61 -3.71
N GLU A 136 -17.27 10.45 -3.09
CA GLU A 136 -18.41 9.57 -2.80
C GLU A 136 -18.28 9.01 -1.39
N ASP A 137 -19.40 8.61 -0.80
CA ASP A 137 -19.39 7.84 0.43
C ASP A 137 -19.08 6.37 0.13
N TRP A 138 -18.37 5.72 1.02
CA TRP A 138 -18.15 4.28 0.92
C TRP A 138 -19.49 3.53 1.06
N PRO A 139 -19.70 2.43 0.32
CA PRO A 139 -20.92 1.62 0.46
C PRO A 139 -20.92 0.76 1.73
N ILE A 140 -19.94 0.97 2.60
CA ILE A 140 -19.76 0.36 3.92
C ILE A 140 -19.43 1.45 4.94
N ARG A 141 -19.66 1.17 6.21
CA ARG A 141 -19.31 2.06 7.34
C ARG A 141 -18.11 1.50 8.11
N TYR A 142 -17.50 2.33 8.94
CA TYR A 142 -16.43 1.90 9.85
C TYR A 142 -16.85 0.68 10.69
N ALA A 143 -18.05 0.67 11.23
CA ALA A 143 -18.59 -0.44 12.04
C ALA A 143 -18.65 -1.78 11.29
N ASP A 144 -18.84 -1.76 9.95
CA ASP A 144 -18.81 -2.97 9.10
C ASP A 144 -17.38 -3.52 8.93
N LEU A 145 -16.37 -2.66 9.08
CA LEU A 145 -14.97 -3.00 8.88
C LEU A 145 -14.18 -3.18 10.19
N GLU A 146 -14.64 -2.61 11.31
CA GLU A 146 -13.98 -2.69 12.62
C GLU A 146 -13.61 -4.12 13.05
N PRO A 147 -14.50 -5.12 12.94
CA PRO A 147 -14.16 -6.50 13.29
C PRO A 147 -12.98 -7.06 12.48
N TYR A 148 -12.85 -6.64 11.22
CA TYR A 148 -11.79 -7.06 10.32
C TYR A 148 -10.49 -6.27 10.54
N TYR A 149 -10.57 -5.00 10.97
CA TYR A 149 -9.43 -4.27 11.50
C TYR A 149 -8.84 -4.98 12.72
N THR A 150 -9.69 -5.29 13.70
CA THR A 150 -9.28 -6.04 14.89
C THR A 150 -8.68 -7.40 14.50
N ARG A 151 -9.30 -8.12 13.56
CA ARG A 151 -8.79 -9.39 13.06
C ARG A 151 -7.40 -9.24 12.43
N ALA A 152 -7.20 -8.25 11.54
CA ALA A 152 -5.92 -8.00 10.88
C ALA A 152 -4.82 -7.68 11.91
N GLU A 153 -5.09 -6.82 12.89
CA GLU A 153 -4.13 -6.53 13.96
C GLU A 153 -3.68 -7.78 14.72
N TRP A 154 -4.62 -8.65 15.08
CA TRP A 154 -4.33 -9.86 15.85
C TRP A 154 -3.67 -10.97 15.02
N GLU A 155 -4.06 -11.10 13.77
CA GLU A 155 -3.46 -12.10 12.87
C GLU A 155 -2.00 -11.74 12.51
N LEU A 156 -1.72 -10.46 12.32
CA LEU A 156 -0.39 -9.96 12.00
C LEU A 156 0.51 -9.75 13.22
N GLY A 157 -0.07 -9.50 14.39
CA GLY A 157 0.68 -9.17 15.60
C GLY A 157 1.12 -7.70 15.59
N VAL A 158 0.16 -6.78 15.46
CA VAL A 158 0.43 -5.34 15.51
C VAL A 158 0.79 -4.91 16.93
N SER A 159 1.86 -4.13 17.04
CA SER A 159 2.27 -3.51 18.31
C SER A 159 1.68 -2.12 18.43
N GLY A 160 1.07 -1.80 19.58
CA GLY A 160 0.44 -0.51 19.83
C GLY A 160 -0.10 -0.37 21.24
N LEU A 161 -0.68 0.79 21.55
CA LEU A 161 -1.30 1.08 22.86
C LEU A 161 -2.69 1.68 22.63
N ALA A 162 -3.72 0.88 22.85
CA ALA A 162 -5.12 1.33 22.73
C ALA A 162 -5.44 2.41 23.77
N GLY A 163 -6.15 3.44 23.34
CA GLY A 163 -6.58 4.57 24.19
C GLY A 163 -5.47 5.59 24.49
N ALA A 164 -4.28 5.44 23.91
CA ALA A 164 -3.19 6.43 24.07
C ALA A 164 -3.40 7.67 23.20
N ASN A 165 -4.03 7.53 22.04
CA ASN A 165 -4.39 8.63 21.16
C ASN A 165 -5.87 9.00 21.38
N PRO A 166 -6.19 10.24 21.78
CA PRO A 166 -7.58 10.67 22.03
C PRO A 166 -8.44 10.72 20.76
N PHE A 167 -7.82 10.67 19.58
CA PHE A 167 -8.48 10.71 18.28
C PHE A 167 -8.67 9.33 17.64
N ASP A 168 -8.15 8.25 18.28
CA ASP A 168 -8.28 6.89 17.74
C ASP A 168 -9.76 6.52 17.52
N PRO A 169 -10.09 5.88 16.38
CA PRO A 169 -11.43 5.39 16.14
C PRO A 169 -11.79 4.26 17.12
N PRO A 170 -13.08 4.00 17.36
CA PRO A 170 -13.54 2.94 18.25
C PRO A 170 -12.93 1.58 17.90
N ARG A 171 -12.61 0.79 18.93
CA ARG A 171 -12.06 -0.57 18.78
C ARG A 171 -12.67 -1.55 19.76
N SER A 172 -12.95 -2.77 19.30
CA SER A 172 -13.53 -3.84 20.11
C SER A 172 -12.49 -4.57 20.98
N ARG A 173 -11.19 -4.48 20.63
CA ARG A 173 -10.10 -5.13 21.38
C ARG A 173 -8.84 -4.26 21.37
N PRO A 174 -8.00 -4.35 22.43
CA PRO A 174 -6.66 -3.74 22.39
C PRO A 174 -5.75 -4.40 21.35
N TYR A 175 -4.62 -3.77 21.08
CA TYR A 175 -3.58 -4.38 20.24
C TYR A 175 -3.05 -5.69 20.85
N PRO A 176 -2.65 -6.68 20.04
CA PRO A 176 -2.13 -7.97 20.54
C PRO A 176 -0.78 -7.84 21.24
N LEU A 177 0.00 -6.82 20.90
CA LEU A 177 1.36 -6.63 21.43
C LEU A 177 1.54 -5.21 21.96
N PRO A 178 2.36 -5.02 23.02
CA PRO A 178 2.70 -3.70 23.53
C PRO A 178 3.41 -2.87 22.45
N PRO A 179 3.42 -1.53 22.57
CA PRO A 179 4.12 -0.68 21.62
C PRO A 179 5.62 -1.00 21.58
N LEU A 180 6.24 -0.72 20.45
CA LEU A 180 7.69 -0.76 20.32
C LEU A 180 8.35 0.31 21.22
N PRO A 181 9.59 0.09 21.67
CA PRO A 181 10.33 1.09 22.43
C PRO A 181 10.39 2.43 21.70
N ILE A 182 10.28 3.51 22.48
CA ILE A 182 10.43 4.86 21.92
C ILE A 182 11.87 5.05 21.46
N LYS A 183 12.04 5.63 20.29
CA LYS A 183 13.36 6.06 19.77
C LYS A 183 13.59 7.55 20.02
N PRO A 184 14.85 8.05 19.95
CA PRO A 184 15.14 9.45 20.22
C PRO A 184 14.31 10.45 19.43
N SER A 185 14.06 10.21 18.13
CA SER A 185 13.17 11.06 17.33
C SER A 185 11.74 11.10 17.89
N GLY A 186 11.24 10.00 18.43
CA GLY A 186 9.93 9.96 19.11
C GLY A 186 9.92 10.76 20.40
N VAL A 187 11.02 10.77 21.17
CA VAL A 187 11.15 11.63 22.37
C VAL A 187 11.11 13.11 21.99
N LEU A 188 11.84 13.50 20.93
CA LEU A 188 11.82 14.86 20.40
C LEU A 188 10.41 15.26 19.95
N MET A 189 9.70 14.35 19.26
CA MET A 189 8.32 14.58 18.87
C MET A 189 7.40 14.81 20.07
N GLU A 190 7.54 14.01 21.14
CA GLU A 190 6.75 14.21 22.37
C GLU A 190 7.03 15.56 23.01
N ILE A 191 8.31 15.99 23.06
CA ILE A 191 8.70 17.29 23.62
C ILE A 191 8.07 18.43 22.81
N GLY A 192 8.21 18.40 21.48
CA GLY A 192 7.66 19.43 20.60
C GLY A 192 6.13 19.48 20.66
N ALA A 193 5.48 18.33 20.53
CA ALA A 193 4.04 18.23 20.54
C ALA A 193 3.42 18.72 21.87
N LYS A 194 4.00 18.34 23.01
CA LYS A 194 3.53 18.80 24.32
C LYS A 194 3.64 20.33 24.50
N LYS A 195 4.72 20.96 23.97
CA LYS A 195 4.83 22.43 23.98
C LYS A 195 3.75 23.10 23.14
N LEU A 196 3.25 22.44 22.10
CA LEU A 196 2.20 22.92 21.21
C LEU A 196 0.79 22.56 21.70
N GLY A 197 0.67 21.79 22.79
CA GLY A 197 -0.62 21.28 23.28
C GLY A 197 -1.19 20.12 22.44
N TRP A 198 -0.33 19.44 21.65
CA TRP A 198 -0.75 18.29 20.83
C TRP A 198 -0.54 16.96 21.56
N HIS A 199 -1.14 15.89 21.05
CA HIS A 199 -1.30 14.60 21.73
C HIS A 199 -0.51 13.47 21.04
N PRO A 200 0.83 13.38 21.25
CA PRO A 200 1.64 12.32 20.67
C PRO A 200 1.34 10.97 21.36
N ALA A 201 1.21 9.93 20.56
CA ALA A 201 0.94 8.58 21.03
C ALA A 201 1.92 7.56 20.43
N PRO A 202 2.09 6.36 21.04
CA PRO A 202 2.82 5.28 20.41
C PRO A 202 2.19 4.87 19.08
N SER A 203 2.98 4.93 17.99
CA SER A 203 2.47 4.55 16.66
C SER A 203 2.14 3.07 16.60
N PRO A 204 0.94 2.67 16.13
CA PRO A 204 0.66 1.28 15.83
C PRO A 204 1.51 0.83 14.64
N MET A 205 2.23 -0.29 14.82
CA MET A 205 3.18 -0.82 13.85
C MET A 205 2.91 -2.30 13.58
N ALA A 206 2.84 -2.68 12.30
CA ALA A 206 2.84 -4.09 11.90
C ALA A 206 4.25 -4.70 12.03
N VAL A 207 4.84 -4.54 13.21
CA VAL A 207 6.15 -5.07 13.63
C VAL A 207 5.99 -5.64 15.03
N ILE A 208 6.38 -6.89 15.22
CA ILE A 208 6.19 -7.57 16.51
C ILE A 208 7.24 -7.13 17.56
N SER A 209 6.75 -6.56 18.65
CA SER A 209 7.60 -6.06 19.76
C SER A 209 8.04 -7.18 20.74
N LYS A 210 7.36 -8.31 20.72
CA LYS A 210 7.66 -9.53 21.49
C LYS A 210 7.47 -10.75 20.61
N PRO A 211 8.06 -11.92 20.93
CA PRO A 211 7.80 -13.15 20.18
C PRO A 211 6.29 -13.41 20.03
N TYR A 212 5.85 -13.68 18.81
CA TYR A 212 4.43 -13.84 18.50
C TYR A 212 4.21 -14.85 17.37
N ARG A 213 3.34 -15.85 17.58
CA ARG A 213 3.00 -16.88 16.59
C ARG A 213 4.22 -17.52 15.91
N GLY A 214 5.26 -17.86 16.70
CA GLY A 214 6.48 -18.50 16.22
C GLY A 214 7.47 -17.60 15.50
N ARG A 215 7.24 -16.28 15.49
CA ARG A 215 8.18 -15.28 14.95
C ARG A 215 8.94 -14.58 16.07
N SER A 216 10.20 -14.22 15.83
CA SER A 216 11.06 -13.49 16.75
C SER A 216 10.68 -12.02 16.82
N ALA A 217 10.90 -11.37 17.98
CA ALA A 217 10.73 -9.94 18.14
C ALA A 217 11.66 -9.12 17.21
N CYS A 218 11.30 -7.87 16.97
CA CYS A 218 12.12 -6.92 16.23
C CYS A 218 13.51 -6.78 16.84
N GLN A 219 14.55 -6.80 15.99
CA GLN A 219 15.95 -6.64 16.40
C GLN A 219 16.44 -5.18 16.32
N HIS A 220 15.56 -4.25 16.00
CA HIS A 220 15.85 -2.80 15.93
C HIS A 220 16.99 -2.42 14.98
N CYS A 221 17.15 -3.16 13.88
CA CYS A 221 18.24 -2.98 12.91
C CYS A 221 18.18 -1.66 12.11
N GLY A 222 16.99 -1.02 11.98
CA GLY A 222 16.82 0.22 11.23
C GLY A 222 16.45 0.06 9.75
N PHE A 223 16.39 -1.17 9.21
CA PHE A 223 16.13 -1.46 7.81
C PHE A 223 14.69 -1.93 7.57
N CYS A 224 13.69 -1.10 7.86
CA CYS A 224 12.30 -1.46 7.58
C CYS A 224 11.81 -0.91 6.24
N GLU A 225 11.92 0.41 6.04
CA GLU A 225 11.51 1.05 4.79
C GLU A 225 12.38 0.54 3.65
N SER A 226 11.75 0.22 2.52
CA SER A 226 12.39 -0.28 1.31
C SER A 226 13.09 -1.64 1.40
N PHE A 227 13.26 -2.24 2.59
CA PHE A 227 13.96 -3.52 2.78
C PHE A 227 13.02 -4.66 3.20
N GLY A 228 13.37 -5.90 2.88
CA GLY A 228 12.77 -7.09 3.48
C GLY A 228 13.30 -7.32 4.91
N CYS A 229 12.54 -8.05 5.73
CA CYS A 229 12.93 -8.34 7.11
C CYS A 229 13.38 -9.81 7.27
N GLU A 230 14.67 -10.04 7.42
CA GLU A 230 15.27 -11.37 7.61
C GLU A 230 14.83 -12.05 8.92
N TRP A 231 14.38 -11.26 9.90
CA TRP A 231 13.90 -11.75 11.21
C TRP A 231 12.42 -12.11 11.22
N LYS A 232 11.67 -11.85 10.12
CA LYS A 232 10.18 -11.97 10.07
C LYS A 232 9.45 -11.15 11.13
N ALA A 233 10.12 -10.19 11.76
CA ALA A 233 9.51 -9.34 12.78
C ALA A 233 8.56 -8.32 12.14
N LYS A 234 8.86 -7.82 10.93
CA LYS A 234 7.94 -7.03 10.14
C LYS A 234 6.88 -7.95 9.52
N SER A 235 5.61 -7.62 9.77
CA SER A 235 4.47 -8.50 9.54
C SER A 235 3.94 -8.40 8.11
N SER A 236 4.80 -8.66 7.12
CA SER A 236 4.38 -8.84 5.72
C SER A 236 3.51 -10.08 5.56
N THR A 237 2.74 -10.17 4.48
CA THR A 237 2.02 -11.41 4.14
C THR A 237 2.98 -12.55 3.85
N LEU A 238 4.19 -12.27 3.35
CA LEU A 238 5.26 -13.26 3.19
C LEU A 238 5.67 -13.90 4.53
N ALA A 239 5.72 -13.13 5.61
CA ALA A 239 6.06 -13.62 6.94
C ALA A 239 4.88 -14.26 7.69
N THR A 240 3.64 -14.05 7.25
CA THR A 240 2.41 -14.39 7.98
C THR A 240 1.45 -15.26 7.17
N MET A 241 0.69 -14.68 6.28
CA MET A 241 -0.45 -15.30 5.57
C MET A 241 -0.02 -16.35 4.54
N ILE A 242 1.02 -16.07 3.76
CA ILE A 242 1.49 -16.95 2.68
C ILE A 242 1.92 -18.32 3.22
N PRO A 243 2.79 -18.44 4.24
CA PRO A 243 3.15 -19.74 4.80
C PRO A 243 1.96 -20.49 5.40
N GLU A 244 0.95 -19.79 5.92
CA GLU A 244 -0.26 -20.42 6.44
C GLU A 244 -1.15 -20.96 5.31
N ALA A 245 -1.26 -20.23 4.18
CA ALA A 245 -1.97 -20.67 2.99
C ALA A 245 -1.35 -21.96 2.42
N GLU A 246 -0.03 -22.00 2.25
CA GLU A 246 0.69 -23.17 1.73
C GLU A 246 0.55 -24.41 2.65
N ARG A 247 0.55 -24.23 3.98
CA ARG A 247 0.34 -25.30 4.95
C ARG A 247 -1.03 -25.99 4.85
N THR A 248 -2.05 -25.34 4.25
CA THR A 248 -3.34 -25.97 4.01
C THR A 248 -3.27 -27.13 2.99
N ARG A 249 -2.21 -27.18 2.18
CA ARG A 249 -2.05 -28.08 1.01
C ARG A 249 -3.17 -27.93 -0.03
N ARG A 250 -3.85 -26.78 -0.02
CA ARG A 250 -4.89 -26.38 -0.99
C ARG A 250 -4.53 -25.11 -1.73
N CYS A 251 -3.43 -24.46 -1.35
CA CYS A 251 -2.94 -23.24 -1.97
C CYS A 251 -1.57 -23.46 -2.61
N GLU A 252 -1.47 -23.19 -3.89
CA GLU A 252 -0.21 -23.04 -4.61
C GLU A 252 0.10 -21.55 -4.76
N ILE A 253 1.32 -21.13 -4.37
CA ILE A 253 1.88 -19.83 -4.72
C ILE A 253 2.83 -20.05 -5.90
N ARG A 254 2.51 -19.46 -7.06
CA ARG A 254 3.29 -19.59 -8.30
C ARG A 254 3.97 -18.26 -8.60
N PRO A 255 5.25 -18.09 -8.25
CA PRO A 255 6.04 -16.90 -8.57
C PRO A 255 6.43 -16.87 -10.06
N ASN A 256 6.95 -15.72 -10.51
CA ASN A 256 7.39 -15.47 -11.89
C ASN A 256 6.30 -15.84 -12.91
N SER A 257 5.06 -15.52 -12.57
CA SER A 257 3.86 -15.84 -13.35
C SER A 257 3.08 -14.54 -13.60
N TYR A 258 3.28 -13.93 -14.76
CA TYR A 258 2.73 -12.62 -15.10
C TYR A 258 1.41 -12.76 -15.85
N VAL A 259 0.31 -12.48 -15.16
CA VAL A 259 -1.04 -12.56 -15.75
C VAL A 259 -1.26 -11.41 -16.72
N ARG A 260 -1.60 -11.75 -17.96
CA ARG A 260 -1.81 -10.78 -19.03
C ARG A 260 -3.29 -10.59 -19.42
N ARG A 261 -4.15 -11.55 -19.08
CA ARG A 261 -5.56 -11.52 -19.48
C ARG A 261 -6.41 -12.41 -18.57
N ILE A 262 -7.62 -11.96 -18.28
CA ILE A 262 -8.70 -12.76 -17.69
C ILE A 262 -9.59 -13.25 -18.84
N GLN A 263 -9.84 -14.56 -18.89
CA GLN A 263 -10.63 -15.19 -19.94
C GLN A 263 -12.08 -15.33 -19.49
N THR A 264 -13.03 -15.02 -20.40
CA THR A 264 -14.47 -15.17 -20.17
C THR A 264 -15.12 -16.09 -21.18
N ASP A 265 -16.27 -16.68 -20.84
CA ASP A 265 -17.15 -17.41 -21.75
C ASP A 265 -18.12 -16.47 -22.47
N SER A 266 -18.97 -17.02 -23.34
CA SER A 266 -19.98 -16.27 -24.09
C SER A 266 -21.08 -15.67 -23.22
N ARG A 267 -21.20 -16.06 -21.94
CA ARG A 267 -22.13 -15.51 -20.96
C ARG A 267 -21.49 -14.44 -20.08
N GLY A 268 -20.23 -14.09 -20.34
CA GLY A 268 -19.50 -13.09 -19.57
C GLY A 268 -18.96 -13.58 -18.23
N ARG A 269 -18.96 -14.90 -17.99
CA ARG A 269 -18.38 -15.47 -16.77
C ARG A 269 -16.90 -15.77 -16.99
N VAL A 270 -16.09 -15.50 -15.97
CA VAL A 270 -14.66 -15.88 -15.98
C VAL A 270 -14.53 -17.41 -16.08
N THR A 271 -13.60 -17.86 -16.91
CA THR A 271 -13.21 -19.28 -17.06
C THR A 271 -11.76 -19.55 -16.64
N GLY A 272 -10.99 -18.51 -16.36
CA GLY A 272 -9.60 -18.59 -15.92
C GLY A 272 -8.78 -17.39 -16.32
N VAL A 273 -7.45 -17.56 -16.28
CA VAL A 273 -6.47 -16.52 -16.58
C VAL A 273 -5.41 -17.02 -17.55
N VAL A 274 -4.94 -16.13 -18.39
CA VAL A 274 -3.78 -16.35 -19.26
C VAL A 274 -2.58 -15.62 -18.68
N TYR A 275 -1.47 -16.31 -18.51
CA TYR A 275 -0.27 -15.74 -17.92
C TYR A 275 1.00 -16.19 -18.66
N PHE A 276 2.06 -15.43 -18.52
CA PHE A 276 3.41 -15.81 -18.93
C PHE A 276 4.14 -16.48 -17.75
N ASP A 277 4.76 -17.62 -18.00
CA ASP A 277 5.66 -18.27 -17.05
C ASP A 277 7.05 -17.61 -17.03
N ALA A 278 7.96 -18.15 -16.21
CA ALA A 278 9.34 -17.67 -16.12
C ALA A 278 10.12 -17.73 -17.44
N GLN A 279 9.71 -18.58 -18.40
CA GLN A 279 10.28 -18.70 -19.74
C GLN A 279 9.51 -17.87 -20.78
N LYS A 280 8.61 -17.00 -20.35
CA LYS A 280 7.71 -16.20 -21.20
C LYS A 280 6.78 -17.03 -22.11
N ARG A 281 6.50 -18.27 -21.73
CA ARG A 281 5.51 -19.10 -22.44
C ARG A 281 4.12 -18.73 -21.96
N GLU A 282 3.20 -18.58 -22.88
CA GLU A 282 1.80 -18.29 -22.57
C GLU A 282 1.09 -19.57 -22.11
N ILE A 283 0.45 -19.50 -20.95
CA ILE A 283 -0.25 -20.61 -20.32
C ILE A 283 -1.65 -20.16 -19.92
N MET A 284 -2.67 -20.96 -20.22
CA MET A 284 -4.04 -20.79 -19.73
C MET A 284 -4.23 -21.66 -18.50
N GLN A 285 -4.64 -21.06 -17.39
CA GLN A 285 -5.06 -21.74 -16.18
C GLN A 285 -6.58 -21.61 -16.01
N ARG A 286 -7.27 -22.72 -15.92
CA ARG A 286 -8.72 -22.74 -15.68
C ARG A 286 -9.03 -22.45 -14.21
N ALA A 287 -10.10 -21.66 -13.99
CA ALA A 287 -10.60 -21.34 -12.65
C ALA A 287 -12.11 -21.08 -12.69
N LYS A 288 -12.82 -21.46 -11.62
CA LYS A 288 -14.24 -21.17 -11.47
C LYS A 288 -14.50 -19.68 -11.17
N ALA A 289 -13.59 -19.04 -10.45
CA ALA A 289 -13.63 -17.61 -10.17
C ALA A 289 -12.21 -17.02 -10.14
N VAL A 290 -12.10 -15.70 -10.38
CA VAL A 290 -10.85 -14.95 -10.31
C VAL A 290 -10.95 -13.84 -9.26
N VAL A 291 -9.90 -13.71 -8.44
CA VAL A 291 -9.74 -12.60 -7.50
C VAL A 291 -8.50 -11.79 -7.90
N VAL A 292 -8.69 -10.54 -8.29
CA VAL A 292 -7.60 -9.64 -8.68
C VAL A 292 -7.13 -8.87 -7.46
N CYS A 293 -5.83 -8.97 -7.16
CA CYS A 293 -5.12 -8.34 -6.04
C CYS A 293 -3.79 -7.74 -6.51
N ALA A 294 -3.78 -7.11 -7.69
CA ALA A 294 -2.58 -6.73 -8.41
C ALA A 294 -2.15 -5.26 -8.20
N ASN A 295 -2.71 -4.56 -7.23
CA ASN A 295 -2.58 -3.14 -6.86
C ASN A 295 -3.33 -2.15 -7.78
N GLY A 296 -3.40 -0.87 -7.35
CA GLY A 296 -4.19 0.16 -8.07
C GLY A 296 -3.62 0.61 -9.42
N ALA A 297 -2.51 0.04 -9.89
CA ALA A 297 -1.99 0.31 -11.22
C ALA A 297 -2.11 -0.92 -12.15
N GLU A 298 -1.67 -2.09 -11.69
CA GLU A 298 -1.69 -3.31 -12.50
C GLU A 298 -3.11 -3.93 -12.57
N THR A 299 -3.97 -3.71 -11.57
CA THR A 299 -5.36 -4.17 -11.60
C THR A 299 -6.15 -3.51 -12.74
N PRO A 300 -6.24 -2.18 -12.86
CA PRO A 300 -6.93 -1.58 -14.01
C PRO A 300 -6.23 -1.88 -15.34
N ARG A 301 -4.89 -1.96 -15.38
CA ARG A 301 -4.18 -2.38 -16.58
C ARG A 301 -4.61 -3.76 -17.06
N LEU A 302 -4.68 -4.75 -16.15
CA LEU A 302 -5.11 -6.11 -16.47
C LEU A 302 -6.56 -6.14 -16.99
N LEU A 303 -7.47 -5.39 -16.36
CA LEU A 303 -8.86 -5.32 -16.79
C LEU A 303 -8.99 -4.69 -18.19
N LEU A 304 -8.27 -3.61 -18.46
CA LEU A 304 -8.25 -2.96 -19.78
C LEU A 304 -7.66 -3.89 -20.86
N MET A 305 -6.59 -4.63 -20.56
CA MET A 305 -6.00 -5.62 -21.48
C MET A 305 -6.91 -6.85 -21.68
N SER A 306 -7.87 -7.08 -20.80
CA SER A 306 -8.84 -8.18 -20.89
C SER A 306 -10.06 -7.82 -21.74
N ALA A 307 -9.95 -6.83 -22.62
CA ALA A 307 -10.99 -6.47 -23.56
C ALA A 307 -11.37 -7.66 -24.48
N SER A 308 -12.65 -7.73 -24.87
CA SER A 308 -13.21 -8.75 -25.76
C SER A 308 -14.40 -8.16 -26.52
N ASN A 309 -14.99 -8.93 -27.43
CA ASN A 309 -16.19 -8.48 -28.14
C ASN A 309 -17.36 -8.16 -27.19
N GLN A 310 -17.45 -8.86 -26.06
CA GLN A 310 -18.47 -8.63 -25.03
C GLN A 310 -18.11 -7.45 -24.10
N PHE A 311 -16.82 -7.21 -23.88
CA PHE A 311 -16.28 -6.15 -23.03
C PHE A 311 -15.30 -5.27 -23.83
N PRO A 312 -15.78 -4.50 -24.83
CA PRO A 312 -14.90 -3.81 -25.79
C PRO A 312 -14.01 -2.72 -25.13
N ASN A 313 -14.45 -2.16 -24.01
CA ASN A 313 -13.73 -1.12 -23.27
C ASN A 313 -12.89 -1.65 -22.09
N GLY A 314 -12.67 -2.97 -22.03
CA GLY A 314 -12.03 -3.65 -20.90
C GLY A 314 -13.03 -4.43 -20.04
N LEU A 315 -12.55 -5.48 -19.37
CA LEU A 315 -13.36 -6.32 -18.49
C LEU A 315 -13.84 -5.52 -17.27
N ALA A 316 -15.08 -5.73 -16.84
CA ALA A 316 -15.72 -5.04 -15.72
C ALA A 316 -15.76 -3.51 -15.86
N ASN A 317 -15.83 -2.98 -17.06
CA ASN A 317 -15.72 -1.55 -17.36
C ASN A 317 -16.95 -0.95 -18.08
N SER A 318 -18.16 -1.46 -17.84
CA SER A 318 -19.39 -0.89 -18.37
C SER A 318 -19.65 0.54 -17.86
N SER A 319 -19.22 0.82 -16.63
CA SER A 319 -19.28 2.16 -16.03
C SER A 319 -18.28 3.15 -16.60
N GLY A 320 -17.23 2.69 -17.30
CA GLY A 320 -16.09 3.51 -17.70
C GLY A 320 -15.22 3.99 -16.51
N ALA A 321 -15.36 3.37 -15.32
CA ALA A 321 -14.65 3.77 -14.11
C ALA A 321 -13.31 3.05 -13.92
N VAL A 322 -13.04 1.96 -14.67
CA VAL A 322 -11.76 1.25 -14.59
C VAL A 322 -10.62 2.18 -15.00
N GLY A 323 -9.65 2.34 -14.11
CA GLY A 323 -8.49 3.21 -14.28
C GLY A 323 -8.69 4.66 -13.89
N LYS A 324 -9.89 5.12 -13.52
CA LYS A 324 -10.16 6.49 -13.06
C LYS A 324 -10.02 6.63 -11.55
N TYR A 325 -10.01 7.88 -11.06
CA TYR A 325 -9.99 8.23 -9.64
C TYR A 325 -8.71 7.81 -8.89
N LEU A 326 -7.60 7.74 -9.60
CA LEU A 326 -6.30 7.43 -9.00
C LEU A 326 -5.97 8.44 -7.88
N THR A 327 -5.65 7.91 -6.70
CA THR A 327 -5.11 8.67 -5.56
C THR A 327 -3.92 7.93 -4.95
N PHE A 328 -3.06 8.69 -4.24
CA PHE A 328 -1.84 8.17 -3.61
C PHE A 328 -1.80 8.37 -2.09
N ASN A 329 -2.72 9.06 -1.48
CA ASN A 329 -2.56 9.88 -0.29
C ASN A 329 -1.63 11.08 -0.56
N GLY A 330 -1.81 12.13 0.21
CA GLY A 330 -0.93 13.27 0.13
C GLY A 330 0.05 13.32 1.29
N GLY A 331 0.88 14.34 1.30
CA GLY A 331 1.76 14.57 2.42
C GLY A 331 2.63 15.80 2.30
N ALA A 332 3.20 16.14 3.43
CA ALA A 332 4.21 17.18 3.54
C ALA A 332 5.38 16.66 4.38
N PHE A 333 6.59 16.96 3.95
CA PHE A 333 7.78 16.44 4.57
C PHE A 333 8.73 17.59 4.95
N ALA A 334 9.24 17.58 6.18
CA ALA A 334 10.19 18.55 6.68
C ALA A 334 11.32 17.88 7.47
N GLY A 335 12.52 18.42 7.37
CA GLY A 335 13.70 17.98 8.10
C GLY A 335 14.09 18.96 9.20
N GLY A 336 14.68 18.45 10.28
CA GLY A 336 15.22 19.24 11.39
C GLY A 336 16.59 18.73 11.82
N LEU A 337 17.56 19.64 11.97
CA LEU A 337 18.87 19.37 12.52
C LEU A 337 18.87 19.69 14.04
N PHE A 338 19.45 18.82 14.82
CA PHE A 338 19.56 18.96 16.28
C PHE A 338 21.01 19.09 16.71
N GLU A 339 21.25 19.75 17.85
CA GLU A 339 22.58 19.95 18.40
C GLU A 339 23.24 18.61 18.82
N HIS A 340 22.43 17.68 19.34
CA HIS A 340 22.87 16.37 19.79
C HIS A 340 22.56 15.26 18.78
N GLU A 341 23.17 14.09 18.95
CA GLU A 341 22.90 12.93 18.11
C GLU A 341 21.51 12.34 18.38
N VAL A 342 20.70 12.26 17.33
CA VAL A 342 19.36 11.63 17.31
C VAL A 342 19.46 10.15 16.94
N ASN A 343 20.45 9.77 16.12
CA ASN A 343 20.64 8.43 15.60
C ASN A 343 19.34 7.82 15.01
N GLY A 344 18.61 8.64 14.23
CA GLY A 344 17.31 8.29 13.65
C GLY A 344 17.32 7.04 12.77
N HIS A 345 18.47 6.67 12.21
CA HIS A 345 18.68 5.49 11.38
C HIS A 345 18.60 4.15 12.15
N LYS A 346 18.58 4.17 13.48
CA LYS A 346 18.47 2.97 14.31
C LYS A 346 17.02 2.68 14.68
N SER A 347 16.68 1.39 14.87
CA SER A 347 15.35 0.91 15.25
C SER A 347 14.30 1.06 14.11
N VAL A 348 13.02 0.86 14.42
CA VAL A 348 11.92 1.07 13.46
C VAL A 348 11.84 2.52 13.00
N GLN A 349 11.27 2.77 11.82
CA GLN A 349 11.21 4.13 11.28
C GLN A 349 10.39 5.05 12.16
N VAL A 350 9.24 4.58 12.68
CA VAL A 350 8.30 5.39 13.45
C VAL A 350 8.07 4.76 14.82
N SER A 351 8.09 5.57 15.88
CA SER A 351 7.71 5.14 17.24
C SER A 351 6.62 6.00 17.86
N ARG A 352 6.36 7.18 17.31
CA ARG A 352 5.30 8.12 17.73
C ARG A 352 4.59 8.70 16.54
N TYR A 353 3.30 9.01 16.73
CA TYR A 353 2.46 9.71 15.79
C TYR A 353 1.51 10.65 16.53
N LEU A 354 0.87 11.56 15.83
CA LEU A 354 -0.20 12.41 16.34
C LEU A 354 -1.28 12.61 15.25
N GLN A 355 -2.52 12.81 15.69
CA GLN A 355 -3.68 12.96 14.83
C GLN A 355 -4.55 14.17 15.22
N ASP A 356 -3.98 15.16 15.89
CA ASP A 356 -4.67 16.40 16.29
C ASP A 356 -5.31 17.13 15.10
N HIS A 357 -4.79 16.91 13.92
CA HIS A 357 -5.28 17.47 12.66
C HIS A 357 -5.84 16.41 11.71
N TYR A 358 -6.30 15.26 12.26
CA TYR A 358 -6.87 14.18 11.44
C TYR A 358 -8.01 14.69 10.56
N ARG A 359 -8.76 15.63 11.08
CA ARG A 359 -9.76 16.43 10.40
C ARG A 359 -9.53 17.90 10.69
N LEU A 360 -9.52 18.71 9.63
CA LEU A 360 -9.44 20.15 9.79
C LEU A 360 -10.79 20.77 10.09
N ASP A 361 -10.77 21.81 10.92
CA ASP A 361 -11.92 22.67 11.17
C ASP A 361 -12.30 23.43 9.88
N ALA A 362 -13.62 23.61 9.64
CA ALA A 362 -14.15 24.34 8.49
C ALA A 362 -13.61 25.79 8.35
N LYS A 363 -13.15 26.39 9.45
CA LYS A 363 -12.54 27.75 9.43
C LYS A 363 -11.29 27.85 8.53
N TYR A 364 -10.61 26.73 8.25
CA TYR A 364 -9.45 26.73 7.36
C TYR A 364 -9.82 26.75 5.88
N GLY A 365 -11.08 26.47 5.52
CA GLY A 365 -11.52 26.41 4.12
C GLY A 365 -10.81 25.31 3.31
N ILE A 366 -10.36 24.25 3.99
CA ILE A 366 -9.63 23.11 3.42
C ILE A 366 -10.43 21.83 3.72
N VAL A 367 -10.63 21.00 2.71
CA VAL A 367 -11.26 19.69 2.84
C VAL A 367 -10.20 18.65 3.16
N GLY A 368 -10.50 17.74 4.11
CA GLY A 368 -9.62 16.66 4.50
C GLY A 368 -8.88 16.90 5.81
N GLY A 369 -7.81 16.20 6.00
CA GLY A 369 -6.95 16.26 7.18
C GLY A 369 -5.77 15.33 7.09
N GLY A 370 -5.11 15.07 8.24
CA GLY A 370 -3.90 14.25 8.27
C GLY A 370 -3.42 13.90 9.67
N GLY A 371 -2.41 13.06 9.71
CA GLY A 371 -1.62 12.76 10.91
C GLY A 371 -0.13 12.93 10.64
N ILE A 372 0.63 13.19 11.70
CA ILE A 372 2.08 13.44 11.60
C ILE A 372 2.82 12.36 12.37
N ASP A 373 3.93 11.88 11.82
CA ASP A 373 4.90 11.06 12.52
C ASP A 373 6.34 11.61 12.37
N PHE A 374 7.20 11.29 13.34
CA PHE A 374 8.63 11.53 13.25
C PHE A 374 9.32 10.25 12.82
N ARG A 375 10.10 10.36 11.73
CA ARG A 375 10.76 9.23 11.08
C ARG A 375 12.19 9.54 10.65
N PHE A 376 12.83 8.49 10.17
CA PHE A 376 14.09 8.54 9.45
C PHE A 376 14.10 7.36 8.47
N ASP A 377 13.80 7.64 7.22
CA ASP A 377 13.64 6.64 6.15
C ASP A 377 14.85 6.60 5.21
N TRP A 378 15.92 7.28 5.59
CA TRP A 378 17.08 7.48 4.75
C TRP A 378 18.23 6.56 5.12
N TYR A 379 18.92 6.07 4.11
CA TYR A 379 20.16 5.31 4.21
C TYR A 379 21.31 6.17 3.70
N PRO A 380 22.59 5.79 3.89
CA PRO A 380 23.69 6.71 3.60
C PRO A 380 23.68 7.34 2.21
N ILE A 381 23.31 6.58 1.16
CA ILE A 381 23.29 7.09 -0.22
C ILE A 381 22.09 8.00 -0.43
N SER A 382 20.90 7.52 -0.15
CA SER A 382 19.65 8.30 -0.29
C SER A 382 19.62 9.50 0.63
N PHE A 383 20.25 9.43 1.82
CA PHE A 383 20.42 10.59 2.66
C PHE A 383 21.29 11.68 1.99
N ALA A 384 22.38 11.29 1.37
CA ALA A 384 23.27 12.24 0.70
C ALA A 384 22.62 12.85 -0.55
N SER A 385 21.82 12.10 -1.31
CA SER A 385 21.15 12.60 -2.52
C SER A 385 19.91 13.44 -2.23
N ASP A 386 19.05 13.01 -1.29
CA ASP A 386 17.65 13.47 -1.23
C ASP A 386 17.24 14.11 0.10
N ALA A 387 17.96 13.84 1.22
CA ALA A 387 17.51 14.23 2.54
C ALA A 387 18.01 15.58 3.05
N LEU A 388 19.09 16.09 2.47
CA LEU A 388 19.76 17.32 2.92
C LEU A 388 19.04 18.59 2.48
N PRO A 389 19.21 19.72 3.20
CA PRO A 389 18.66 21.00 2.79
C PRO A 389 19.04 21.37 1.34
N THR A 390 18.08 21.89 0.57
CA THR A 390 18.27 22.20 -0.86
C THR A 390 19.20 23.38 -1.11
N ASP A 391 19.40 24.25 -0.13
CA ASP A 391 20.26 25.42 -0.14
C ASP A 391 21.72 25.12 0.29
N GLY A 392 22.03 23.85 0.57
CA GLY A 392 23.38 23.40 0.97
C GLY A 392 24.26 23.01 -0.21
N PRO A 393 25.57 22.79 0.04
CA PRO A 393 26.49 22.30 -0.98
C PRO A 393 26.08 20.91 -1.47
N ARG A 394 26.34 20.62 -2.77
CA ARG A 394 25.99 19.34 -3.40
C ARG A 394 27.21 18.50 -3.78
N TRP A 395 28.42 18.99 -3.55
CA TRP A 395 29.69 18.30 -3.85
C TRP A 395 30.84 18.89 -3.04
N GLY A 396 31.98 18.20 -3.06
CA GLY A 396 33.22 18.68 -2.40
C GLY A 396 33.30 18.36 -0.92
N ALA A 397 34.27 18.99 -0.24
CA ALA A 397 34.59 18.70 1.15
C ALA A 397 33.49 19.17 2.12
N GLU A 398 32.82 20.27 1.81
CA GLU A 398 31.71 20.80 2.63
C GLU A 398 30.48 19.92 2.56
N PHE A 399 30.14 19.41 1.38
CA PHE A 399 29.09 18.44 1.20
C PHE A 399 29.36 17.18 2.04
N LYS A 400 30.57 16.63 1.96
CA LYS A 400 30.96 15.44 2.74
C LYS A 400 30.86 15.67 4.26
N ARG A 401 31.26 16.88 4.73
CA ARG A 401 31.10 17.26 6.13
C ARG A 401 29.62 17.33 6.51
N MET A 402 28.79 17.97 5.69
CA MET A 402 27.35 18.07 5.94
C MET A 402 26.67 16.69 6.00
N VAL A 403 26.96 15.79 5.05
CA VAL A 403 26.43 14.41 5.10
C VAL A 403 26.81 13.73 6.41
N ARG A 404 28.10 13.75 6.79
CA ARG A 404 28.58 13.12 8.02
C ARG A 404 27.94 13.72 9.28
N ASP A 405 27.86 15.05 9.37
CA ASP A 405 27.46 15.75 10.58
C ASP A 405 25.92 15.75 10.73
N TYR A 406 25.17 15.68 9.62
CA TYR A 406 23.70 15.67 9.64
C TYR A 406 23.11 14.27 9.80
N TYR A 407 23.75 13.22 9.27
CA TYR A 407 23.19 11.87 9.25
C TYR A 407 22.74 11.36 10.62
N THR A 408 23.54 11.62 11.65
CA THR A 408 23.23 11.20 13.03
C THR A 408 22.40 12.20 13.81
N ARG A 409 22.23 13.44 13.32
CA ARG A 409 21.63 14.55 14.06
C ARG A 409 20.30 15.04 13.50
N THR A 410 19.77 14.39 12.47
CA THR A 410 18.51 14.81 11.87
C THR A 410 17.33 13.93 12.32
N ALA A 411 16.17 14.56 12.38
CA ALA A 411 14.87 13.90 12.41
C ALA A 411 13.96 14.55 11.37
N TYR A 412 12.97 13.81 10.91
CA TYR A 412 12.03 14.27 9.89
C TYR A 412 10.61 14.15 10.42
N ALA A 413 9.79 15.16 10.13
CA ALA A 413 8.36 15.14 10.35
C ALA A 413 7.66 14.92 9.03
N LEU A 414 6.81 13.90 9.00
CA LEU A 414 6.04 13.52 7.83
C LEU A 414 4.55 13.56 8.16
N ALA A 415 3.82 14.37 7.42
CA ALA A 415 2.38 14.36 7.43
C ALA A 415 1.85 13.39 6.36
N HIS A 416 0.90 12.56 6.75
CA HIS A 416 0.10 11.74 5.85
C HIS A 416 -1.29 12.36 5.77
N THR A 417 -1.71 12.77 4.59
CA THR A 417 -2.95 13.52 4.40
C THR A 417 -3.93 12.76 3.51
N THR A 418 -5.19 13.15 3.55
CA THR A 418 -6.14 12.81 2.50
C THR A 418 -5.72 13.44 1.17
N GLN A 419 -6.28 12.90 0.07
CA GLN A 419 -6.14 13.42 -1.27
C GLN A 419 -7.47 13.22 -1.99
N LEU A 420 -7.95 14.25 -2.69
CA LEU A 420 -9.25 14.20 -3.34
C LEU A 420 -9.21 13.37 -4.63
N PRO A 421 -10.11 12.37 -4.78
CA PRO A 421 -10.22 11.62 -6.03
C PRO A 421 -10.71 12.52 -7.15
N GLN A 422 -10.05 12.46 -8.31
CA GLN A 422 -10.40 13.20 -9.51
C GLN A 422 -10.66 12.24 -10.67
N GLU A 423 -11.70 12.47 -11.46
CA GLU A 423 -12.00 11.64 -12.62
C GLU A 423 -10.88 11.67 -13.68
N ALA A 424 -10.19 12.81 -13.79
CA ALA A 424 -9.08 13.01 -14.70
C ALA A 424 -7.77 12.30 -14.27
N SER A 425 -7.65 11.90 -13.01
CA SER A 425 -6.50 11.14 -12.50
C SER A 425 -6.65 9.68 -12.86
N THR A 426 -5.83 9.19 -13.81
CA THR A 426 -6.09 7.90 -14.45
C THR A 426 -4.86 7.02 -14.62
N ILE A 427 -5.12 5.71 -14.64
CA ILE A 427 -4.25 4.67 -15.20
C ILE A 427 -4.87 4.17 -16.50
N THR A 428 -4.15 4.28 -17.61
CA THR A 428 -4.57 3.80 -18.93
C THR A 428 -3.47 2.99 -19.58
N LEU A 429 -3.78 2.35 -20.71
CA LEU A 429 -2.79 1.67 -21.55
C LEU A 429 -2.07 2.68 -22.43
N ASP A 430 -0.74 2.61 -22.47
CA ASP A 430 0.04 3.39 -23.42
C ASP A 430 -0.14 2.81 -24.84
N PRO A 431 -0.49 3.60 -25.85
CA PRO A 431 -0.74 3.11 -27.20
C PRO A 431 0.54 2.70 -27.94
N GLU A 432 1.70 3.21 -27.53
CA GLU A 432 2.98 3.02 -28.26
C GLU A 432 3.97 2.21 -27.43
N LEU A 433 4.15 2.57 -26.15
CA LEU A 433 5.14 1.95 -25.28
C LEU A 433 4.66 0.56 -24.83
N LYS A 434 5.55 -0.42 -24.93
CA LYS A 434 5.31 -1.80 -24.48
C LYS A 434 6.34 -2.22 -23.45
N ASP A 435 5.92 -3.14 -22.59
CA ASP A 435 6.78 -3.79 -21.61
C ASP A 435 7.62 -4.94 -22.23
N ALA A 436 8.45 -5.58 -21.42
CA ALA A 436 9.32 -6.69 -21.84
C ALA A 436 8.57 -7.96 -22.29
N TRP A 437 7.26 -8.03 -22.09
CA TRP A 437 6.38 -9.11 -22.57
C TRP A 437 5.57 -8.69 -23.80
N GLY A 438 5.83 -7.49 -24.35
CA GLY A 438 5.12 -6.95 -25.51
C GLY A 438 3.73 -6.41 -25.20
N LEU A 439 3.35 -6.27 -23.92
CA LEU A 439 2.08 -5.73 -23.48
C LEU A 439 2.11 -4.20 -23.41
N PRO A 440 0.98 -3.49 -23.63
CA PRO A 440 0.91 -2.05 -23.46
C PRO A 440 1.37 -1.61 -22.06
N ALA A 441 2.27 -0.64 -22.00
CA ALA A 441 2.77 -0.09 -20.75
C ALA A 441 1.68 0.71 -19.99
N ILE A 442 1.93 0.98 -18.71
CA ILE A 442 1.09 1.89 -17.92
C ILE A 442 1.34 3.32 -18.39
N ARG A 443 0.24 4.05 -18.65
CA ARG A 443 0.21 5.50 -18.78
C ARG A 443 -0.51 6.09 -17.58
N THR A 444 0.20 6.89 -16.79
CA THR A 444 -0.38 7.65 -15.68
C THR A 444 -0.71 9.06 -16.13
N THR A 445 -1.94 9.51 -15.87
CA THR A 445 -2.32 10.92 -15.95
C THR A 445 -2.66 11.38 -14.54
N PHE A 446 -1.94 12.38 -14.02
CA PHE A 446 -2.16 12.82 -12.64
C PHE A 446 -1.70 14.26 -12.41
N THR A 447 -2.54 15.02 -11.69
CA THR A 447 -2.19 16.33 -11.13
C THR A 447 -2.85 16.49 -9.78
N GLU A 448 -2.19 17.21 -8.86
CA GLU A 448 -2.74 17.48 -7.53
C GLU A 448 -3.94 18.42 -7.63
N HIS A 449 -4.97 18.13 -6.81
CA HIS A 449 -6.11 19.04 -6.69
C HIS A 449 -5.67 20.32 -5.94
N PRO A 450 -6.18 21.53 -6.31
CA PRO A 450 -5.82 22.77 -5.60
C PRO A 450 -6.08 22.76 -4.09
N ASN A 451 -7.12 22.03 -3.63
CA ASN A 451 -7.37 21.81 -2.21
C ASN A 451 -6.23 21.02 -1.54
N ASP A 452 -5.72 19.99 -2.22
CA ASP A 452 -4.69 19.12 -1.67
C ASP A 452 -3.37 19.89 -1.50
N MET A 453 -3.03 20.76 -2.44
CA MET A 453 -1.87 21.65 -2.32
C MET A 453 -1.99 22.60 -1.11
N LYS A 454 -3.20 23.11 -0.80
CA LYS A 454 -3.43 23.91 0.42
C LYS A 454 -3.29 23.05 1.68
N LEU A 455 -3.78 21.82 1.63
CA LEU A 455 -3.66 20.87 2.72
C LEU A 455 -2.19 20.50 3.00
N TYR A 456 -1.40 20.26 1.94
CA TYR A 456 0.03 19.97 2.07
C TYR A 456 0.80 21.15 2.64
N GLN A 457 0.50 22.37 2.19
CA GLN A 457 1.08 23.58 2.74
C GLN A 457 0.75 23.75 4.23
N PHE A 458 -0.50 23.53 4.63
CA PHE A 458 -0.91 23.56 6.03
C PHE A 458 -0.09 22.57 6.88
N PHE A 459 0.05 21.33 6.41
CA PHE A 459 0.82 20.32 7.13
C PHE A 459 2.32 20.55 7.10
N LEU A 460 2.86 21.16 6.04
CA LEU A 460 4.27 21.58 6.03
C LEU A 460 4.56 22.57 7.13
N GLU A 461 3.69 23.57 7.33
CA GLU A 461 3.80 24.54 8.42
C GLU A 461 3.73 23.87 9.79
N ARG A 462 2.82 22.91 9.98
CA ARG A 462 2.73 22.12 11.23
C ARG A 462 3.97 21.25 11.47
N ASN A 463 4.54 20.65 10.43
CA ASN A 463 5.78 19.89 10.54
C ASN A 463 6.96 20.78 10.97
N LEU A 464 7.11 21.95 10.38
CA LEU A 464 8.16 22.92 10.74
C LEU A 464 7.96 23.44 12.16
N GLU A 465 6.73 23.77 12.55
CA GLU A 465 6.38 24.19 13.91
C GLU A 465 6.75 23.09 14.93
N LEU A 466 6.41 21.85 14.65
CA LEU A 466 6.71 20.70 15.51
C LEU A 466 8.22 20.48 15.67
N LEU A 467 8.99 20.56 14.57
CA LEU A 467 10.45 20.42 14.58
C LEU A 467 11.12 21.55 15.38
N ASN A 468 10.68 22.81 15.20
CA ASN A 468 11.18 23.95 15.95
C ASN A 468 10.83 23.83 17.45
N ALA A 469 9.60 23.46 17.79
CA ALA A 469 9.18 23.22 19.17
C ALA A 469 9.95 22.06 19.83
N ALA A 470 10.36 21.05 19.04
CA ALA A 470 11.20 19.94 19.48
C ALA A 470 12.67 20.36 19.74
N GLY A 471 13.08 21.55 19.31
CA GLY A 471 14.42 22.10 19.55
C GLY A 471 15.39 21.93 18.36
N ALA A 472 14.89 21.82 17.15
CA ALA A 472 15.73 21.83 15.96
C ALA A 472 16.46 23.18 15.82
N THR A 473 17.77 23.13 15.56
CA THR A 473 18.61 24.33 15.35
C THR A 473 18.51 24.85 13.92
N ARG A 474 18.08 24.02 13.01
CA ARG A 474 17.79 24.34 11.61
C ARG A 474 16.65 23.44 11.12
N THR A 475 15.72 24.01 10.36
CA THR A 475 14.66 23.25 9.70
C THR A 475 14.65 23.55 8.21
N TRP A 476 14.13 22.59 7.41
CA TRP A 476 13.96 22.76 5.96
C TRP A 476 12.73 22.00 5.47
N ALA A 477 12.15 22.49 4.38
CA ALA A 477 11.03 21.88 3.70
C ALA A 477 11.49 21.06 2.50
N PHE A 478 10.72 20.02 2.18
CA PHE A 478 10.79 19.32 0.89
C PHE A 478 9.75 19.89 -0.08
N SER A 479 9.96 19.66 -1.38
CA SER A 479 9.00 20.09 -2.39
C SER A 479 7.65 19.40 -2.20
N LEU A 480 6.58 20.18 -2.32
CA LEU A 480 5.21 19.67 -2.33
C LEU A 480 4.78 19.13 -3.70
N ASP A 481 5.58 19.37 -4.75
CA ASP A 481 5.31 18.90 -6.12
C ASP A 481 5.77 17.44 -6.38
N ALA A 482 6.29 16.77 -5.36
CA ALA A 482 6.69 15.37 -5.43
C ALA A 482 5.57 14.48 -4.87
N PRO A 483 4.64 14.01 -5.70
CA PRO A 483 3.54 13.15 -5.24
C PRO A 483 4.07 11.81 -4.74
N TRP A 484 3.36 11.26 -3.80
CA TRP A 484 3.65 9.95 -3.22
C TRP A 484 3.18 8.86 -4.18
N GLN A 485 4.10 8.27 -4.88
CA GLN A 485 3.87 7.38 -6.00
C GLN A 485 3.65 5.91 -5.59
N VAL A 486 3.39 5.65 -4.31
CA VAL A 486 3.43 4.29 -3.73
C VAL A 486 2.09 3.77 -3.18
N HIS A 487 1.16 4.64 -2.83
CA HIS A 487 -0.17 4.26 -2.35
C HIS A 487 -1.18 4.29 -3.50
N LEU A 488 -1.29 3.19 -4.24
CA LEU A 488 -2.07 3.11 -5.48
C LEU A 488 -3.53 2.75 -5.17
N LEU A 489 -4.43 3.74 -5.18
CA LEU A 489 -5.81 3.61 -4.70
C LEU A 489 -6.83 4.11 -5.73
N GLY A 490 -8.07 3.63 -5.62
CA GLY A 490 -9.27 4.21 -6.25
C GLY A 490 -9.59 3.78 -7.67
N THR A 491 -8.66 3.19 -8.40
CA THR A 491 -8.75 2.94 -9.85
C THR A 491 -9.78 1.88 -10.30
N CYS A 492 -10.43 1.21 -9.35
CA CYS A 492 -11.55 0.28 -9.57
C CYS A 492 -12.54 0.42 -8.40
N ARG A 493 -12.89 1.68 -8.06
CA ARG A 493 -13.61 2.01 -6.82
C ARG A 493 -14.88 1.19 -6.62
N MET A 494 -15.17 0.87 -5.35
CA MET A 494 -16.43 0.23 -4.97
C MET A 494 -17.58 1.24 -4.87
N GLY A 495 -18.80 0.76 -5.02
CA GLY A 495 -20.01 1.57 -4.89
C GLY A 495 -21.28 0.74 -5.04
N ASN A 496 -22.42 1.35 -4.72
CA ASN A 496 -23.74 0.71 -4.89
C ASN A 496 -24.33 0.93 -6.29
N ASP A 497 -23.87 1.95 -7.01
CA ASP A 497 -24.33 2.24 -8.38
C ASP A 497 -23.38 1.61 -9.42
N PRO A 498 -23.83 0.60 -10.19
CA PRO A 498 -23.01 -0.03 -11.22
C PRO A 498 -22.63 0.92 -12.38
N LYS A 499 -23.29 2.07 -12.50
CA LYS A 499 -22.93 3.09 -13.49
C LYS A 499 -21.78 4.00 -13.05
N ALA A 500 -21.45 4.01 -11.76
CA ALA A 500 -20.45 4.90 -11.17
C ALA A 500 -19.32 4.17 -10.46
N SER A 501 -19.35 2.84 -10.41
CA SER A 501 -18.37 2.01 -9.71
C SER A 501 -18.05 0.72 -10.49
N VAL A 502 -16.97 0.05 -10.10
CA VAL A 502 -16.49 -1.18 -10.74
C VAL A 502 -16.94 -2.42 -9.97
N VAL A 503 -16.90 -2.34 -8.64
CA VAL A 503 -17.29 -3.43 -7.75
C VAL A 503 -18.33 -2.98 -6.72
N ASP A 504 -19.13 -3.93 -6.25
CA ASP A 504 -20.06 -3.72 -5.14
C ASP A 504 -19.34 -3.70 -3.77
N LYS A 505 -20.10 -3.49 -2.70
CA LYS A 505 -19.60 -3.49 -1.31
C LYS A 505 -18.97 -4.82 -0.85
N PHE A 506 -19.09 -5.89 -1.63
CA PHE A 506 -18.48 -7.19 -1.38
C PHE A 506 -17.27 -7.46 -2.28
N HIS A 507 -16.79 -6.44 -3.00
CA HIS A 507 -15.70 -6.52 -3.99
C HIS A 507 -16.02 -7.37 -5.23
N ARG A 508 -17.28 -7.71 -5.47
CA ARG A 508 -17.73 -8.42 -6.66
C ARG A 508 -17.91 -7.43 -7.81
N ALA A 509 -17.35 -7.74 -8.97
CA ALA A 509 -17.52 -6.91 -10.16
C ALA A 509 -19.00 -6.86 -10.56
N HIS A 510 -19.51 -5.65 -10.88
CA HIS A 510 -20.91 -5.48 -11.28
C HIS A 510 -21.24 -6.24 -12.57
N ASP A 511 -20.32 -6.26 -13.52
CA ASP A 511 -20.52 -6.85 -14.84
C ASP A 511 -20.25 -8.35 -14.91
N VAL A 512 -19.45 -8.89 -13.96
CA VAL A 512 -18.90 -10.25 -14.05
C VAL A 512 -19.06 -10.96 -12.71
N PRO A 513 -20.04 -11.88 -12.59
CA PRO A 513 -20.50 -12.40 -11.30
C PRO A 513 -19.49 -13.27 -10.54
N ASN A 514 -18.46 -13.80 -11.19
CA ASN A 514 -17.39 -14.60 -10.60
C ASN A 514 -16.01 -13.95 -10.71
N LEU A 515 -15.98 -12.61 -10.80
CA LEU A 515 -14.78 -11.77 -10.72
C LEU A 515 -14.85 -10.90 -9.48
N PHE A 516 -13.76 -10.85 -8.73
CA PHE A 516 -13.60 -10.01 -7.54
C PHE A 516 -12.33 -9.17 -7.66
N ILE A 517 -12.36 -7.93 -7.14
CA ILE A 517 -11.22 -7.02 -7.11
C ILE A 517 -10.99 -6.61 -5.65
N VAL A 518 -9.89 -7.10 -5.08
CA VAL A 518 -9.61 -7.00 -3.64
C VAL A 518 -8.21 -6.45 -3.44
N ASP A 519 -8.03 -5.16 -3.62
CA ASP A 519 -6.78 -4.42 -3.34
C ASP A 519 -7.08 -2.92 -3.21
N GLY A 520 -6.05 -2.08 -3.19
CA GLY A 520 -6.20 -0.63 -3.06
C GLY A 520 -7.00 0.02 -4.19
N SER A 521 -7.12 -0.62 -5.36
CA SER A 521 -7.91 -0.08 -6.47
C SER A 521 -9.40 0.07 -6.13
N SER A 522 -9.91 -0.72 -5.20
CA SER A 522 -11.32 -0.70 -4.79
C SER A 522 -11.69 0.41 -3.81
N PHE A 523 -10.74 1.18 -3.32
CA PHE A 523 -11.00 2.30 -2.43
C PHE A 523 -11.90 3.36 -3.09
N VAL A 524 -12.73 4.03 -2.30
CA VAL A 524 -13.60 5.13 -2.75
C VAL A 524 -12.89 6.46 -2.58
N THR A 525 -12.31 6.66 -1.41
CA THR A 525 -11.42 7.77 -1.04
C THR A 525 -10.17 7.18 -0.39
N CYS A 526 -9.06 7.90 -0.38
CA CYS A 526 -7.80 7.36 0.12
C CYS A 526 -7.75 7.25 1.66
N GLY A 527 -8.56 8.03 2.37
CA GLY A 527 -8.44 8.22 3.81
C GLY A 527 -7.10 8.85 4.21
N THR A 528 -6.81 8.83 5.49
CA THR A 528 -5.58 9.38 6.07
C THR A 528 -4.64 8.26 6.49
N GLY A 529 -3.35 8.37 6.16
CA GLY A 529 -2.31 7.44 6.60
C GLY A 529 -2.05 6.29 5.62
N GLN A 530 -1.51 5.19 6.14
CA GLN A 530 -1.04 4.08 5.32
C GLN A 530 -2.18 3.12 4.98
N PRO A 531 -2.47 2.85 3.70
CA PRO A 531 -3.65 2.11 3.29
C PRO A 531 -3.58 0.60 3.56
N THR A 532 -2.39 0.05 3.84
CA THR A 532 -2.19 -1.42 3.97
C THR A 532 -3.08 -2.04 5.03
N MET A 533 -3.29 -1.36 6.17
CA MET A 533 -4.22 -1.81 7.22
C MET A 533 -5.63 -2.02 6.67
N THR A 534 -6.14 -1.02 5.97
CA THR A 534 -7.50 -1.04 5.39
C THR A 534 -7.59 -2.05 4.24
N ILE A 535 -6.57 -2.13 3.37
CA ILE A 535 -6.49 -3.16 2.31
C ILE A 535 -6.63 -4.56 2.90
N GLN A 536 -5.92 -4.85 4.00
CA GLN A 536 -5.96 -6.17 4.62
C GLN A 536 -7.27 -6.45 5.37
N ALA A 537 -7.84 -5.46 6.05
CA ALA A 537 -9.16 -5.58 6.67
C ALA A 537 -10.25 -5.86 5.62
N LEU A 538 -10.24 -5.12 4.50
CA LEU A 538 -11.12 -5.36 3.36
C LEU A 538 -10.91 -6.76 2.75
N ALA A 539 -9.65 -7.21 2.65
CA ALA A 539 -9.34 -8.54 2.13
C ALA A 539 -9.89 -9.67 3.02
N PHE A 540 -9.81 -9.54 4.35
CA PHE A 540 -10.46 -10.49 5.27
C PHE A 540 -11.98 -10.51 5.08
N ARG A 541 -12.60 -9.33 4.99
CA ARG A 541 -14.04 -9.20 4.76
C ARG A 541 -14.46 -9.77 3.42
N ALA A 542 -13.75 -9.43 2.34
CA ALA A 542 -14.01 -9.94 1.00
C ALA A 542 -13.90 -11.48 0.94
N ALA A 543 -12.82 -12.04 1.49
CA ALA A 543 -12.60 -13.50 1.48
C ALA A 543 -13.72 -14.27 2.18
N GLU A 544 -14.27 -13.75 3.29
CA GLU A 544 -15.42 -14.34 3.97
C GLU A 544 -16.67 -14.35 3.09
N HIS A 545 -16.98 -13.25 2.41
CA HIS A 545 -18.10 -13.16 1.49
C HIS A 545 -17.91 -14.03 0.25
N ILE A 546 -16.72 -14.05 -0.35
CA ILE A 546 -16.37 -14.89 -1.50
C ILE A 546 -16.56 -16.36 -1.15
N ALA A 547 -16.06 -16.79 0.02
CA ALA A 547 -16.27 -18.18 0.48
C ALA A 547 -17.75 -18.54 0.67
N ARG A 548 -18.57 -17.58 1.14
CA ARG A 548 -20.02 -17.77 1.26
C ARG A 548 -20.68 -17.90 -0.11
N PHE A 549 -20.40 -16.99 -1.06
CA PHE A 549 -20.93 -17.04 -2.42
C PHE A 549 -20.57 -18.35 -3.14
N ALA A 550 -19.33 -18.84 -2.95
CA ALA A 550 -18.92 -20.12 -3.53
C ALA A 550 -19.67 -21.32 -2.95
N ARG A 551 -19.97 -21.31 -1.64
CA ARG A 551 -20.75 -22.39 -1.00
C ARG A 551 -22.23 -22.36 -1.37
N SER A 552 -22.79 -21.19 -1.63
CA SER A 552 -24.19 -21.03 -2.08
C SER A 552 -24.37 -21.23 -3.60
N HIS A 553 -23.29 -21.57 -4.33
CA HIS A 553 -23.28 -21.73 -5.79
C HIS A 553 -23.69 -20.47 -6.56
N GLU A 554 -23.44 -19.28 -5.99
CA GLU A 554 -23.65 -17.99 -6.66
C GLU A 554 -22.52 -17.63 -7.63
N ILE A 555 -21.37 -18.32 -7.51
CA ILE A 555 -20.17 -18.13 -8.36
C ILE A 555 -19.62 -19.46 -8.85
#